data_f5eb858ebbd571432f92b2c7d73349f1
#
_entry.id   f5eb858ebbd571432f92b2c7d73349f1
#
_cell.length_a   1.000
_cell.length_b   1.000
_cell.length_c   1.000
_cell.angle_alpha   90.00
_cell.angle_beta   90.00
_cell.angle_gamma   90.00
#
_symmetry.space_group_name_H-M   'P 1'
#
loop_
_entity.id
_entity.type
_entity.pdbx_description
1 polymer ?
#
loop_
_entity_poly.entity_id
_entity_poly.type
_entity_poly.pdbx_seq_one_letter_code
_entity_poly.pdbx_strand_id
1 'polypeptide(L)'
;MSTINISLPDGSVKQFEAGTTAMDVAMSISEGLARNVLSAKVNGQVWDANRAINEDAALNLLTWNDDEGKSTMWHSSAHLMAEALEFFYPGIKLAIGPPIENGFYYDIDFEDYSFSDEDLQKVEKKMIELAREKNEFVRKEVSKSDALAYFQERKDPYKLELINDLEDGSITFYTQGNFTDLCRGPHIPHTGYIKAVKLLSVAGAYWRGDEKNKMLTRIYGITFPKAKELEDYLEMLEEAKKRDHRKLGKELELFTFDDDIGPGLPLWLPNGAFLIEQLEELAKKTEKKAGYKRVRSPHIAKENLYLTSGHLPYYKDSMFPPMELDGSTYYLKAMNCPHHHKIFDASPKSYKDLPLRLAEYGTCYRYEKSGELFGLMRVRSLQMNDAHIYCTKEQFEAEFRAVNEMYIKYFKIFGVDKYIMRFSTHDPAKLGKKYVDKPELWQETEDMVRQVLINSGIPYKEVADEAAFYGPKIDVQIYSVIGKEFTLATNQVDFAQPLSFNLTYTNANNEQEHPIVIHRAPLGTHERFIGFLIEHYAGKFPLWLAPEQVKILPISEKFNEGCKNILQSLENYDIRASIDDRGEKIG
;
A
#
# COMPACT_ATOMS: atom_id res chain seq x y z
N MET A 1 -40.60 -28.19 -9.10
CA MET A 1 -39.24 -27.80 -8.74
C MET A 1 -39.33 -27.12 -7.39
N SER A 2 -38.34 -27.22 -6.51
CA SER A 2 -38.35 -26.55 -5.21
C SER A 2 -38.14 -25.04 -5.40
N THR A 3 -38.87 -24.21 -4.66
CA THR A 3 -38.72 -22.77 -4.67
C THR A 3 -37.63 -22.37 -3.65
N ILE A 4 -36.78 -21.42 -4.02
CA ILE A 4 -35.73 -20.86 -3.17
C ILE A 4 -35.95 -19.37 -2.95
N ASN A 5 -35.48 -18.84 -1.81
CA ASN A 5 -35.54 -17.43 -1.48
C ASN A 5 -34.15 -16.78 -1.68
N ILE A 6 -34.11 -15.75 -2.52
CA ILE A 6 -32.89 -14.97 -2.75
C ILE A 6 -33.03 -13.61 -2.04
N SER A 7 -32.16 -13.40 -1.04
CA SER A 7 -32.08 -12.13 -0.29
C SER A 7 -31.05 -11.19 -0.95
N LEU A 8 -31.49 -9.99 -1.30
CA LEU A 8 -30.67 -8.96 -1.93
C LEU A 8 -30.10 -7.96 -0.89
N PRO A 9 -29.05 -7.18 -1.22
CA PRO A 9 -28.40 -6.26 -0.28
C PRO A 9 -29.30 -5.15 0.28
N ASP A 10 -30.39 -4.81 -0.45
CA ASP A 10 -31.40 -3.84 0.00
C ASP A 10 -32.41 -4.42 1.02
N GLY A 11 -32.22 -5.68 1.41
CA GLY A 11 -33.11 -6.41 2.30
C GLY A 11 -34.34 -7.04 1.63
N SER A 12 -34.54 -6.85 0.33
CA SER A 12 -35.63 -7.48 -0.42
C SER A 12 -35.36 -8.97 -0.61
N VAL A 13 -36.43 -9.79 -0.55
CA VAL A 13 -36.38 -11.23 -0.79
C VAL A 13 -37.25 -11.54 -2.00
N LYS A 14 -36.69 -12.23 -2.98
CA LYS A 14 -37.39 -12.71 -4.18
C LYS A 14 -37.39 -14.22 -4.24
N GLN A 15 -38.49 -14.80 -4.73
CA GLN A 15 -38.61 -16.25 -4.91
C GLN A 15 -38.28 -16.65 -6.35
N PHE A 16 -37.49 -17.70 -6.51
CA PHE A 16 -37.11 -18.30 -7.78
C PHE A 16 -37.22 -19.83 -7.71
N GLU A 17 -37.18 -20.48 -8.84
CA GLU A 17 -37.02 -21.95 -8.88
C GLU A 17 -35.57 -22.33 -8.56
N ALA A 18 -35.37 -23.45 -7.88
CA ALA A 18 -34.02 -24.02 -7.66
C ALA A 18 -33.33 -24.28 -9.02
N GLY A 19 -32.06 -23.95 -9.12
CA GLY A 19 -31.30 -23.94 -10.36
C GLY A 19 -31.23 -22.58 -11.05
N THR A 20 -31.89 -21.53 -10.50
CA THR A 20 -31.73 -20.16 -11.00
C THR A 20 -30.28 -19.70 -10.87
N THR A 21 -29.86 -18.81 -11.77
CA THR A 21 -28.51 -18.22 -11.74
C THR A 21 -28.55 -16.77 -11.25
N ALA A 22 -27.40 -16.24 -10.81
CA ALA A 22 -27.30 -14.83 -10.49
C ALA A 22 -27.60 -13.93 -11.71
N MET A 23 -27.35 -14.42 -12.93
CA MET A 23 -27.69 -13.73 -14.16
C MET A 23 -29.21 -13.68 -14.36
N ASP A 24 -29.96 -14.76 -14.08
CA ASP A 24 -31.42 -14.77 -14.14
C ASP A 24 -32.03 -13.78 -13.14
N VAL A 25 -31.48 -13.74 -11.93
CA VAL A 25 -31.89 -12.76 -10.91
C VAL A 25 -31.62 -11.33 -11.40
N ALA A 26 -30.44 -11.05 -11.98
CA ALA A 26 -30.12 -9.76 -12.56
C ALA A 26 -31.08 -9.35 -13.66
N MET A 27 -31.42 -10.27 -14.57
CA MET A 27 -32.40 -10.08 -15.64
C MET A 27 -33.80 -9.77 -15.10
N SER A 28 -34.21 -10.42 -14.00
CA SER A 28 -35.49 -10.13 -13.33
C SER A 28 -35.57 -8.75 -12.70
N ILE A 29 -34.43 -8.12 -12.44
CA ILE A 29 -34.34 -6.75 -11.90
C ILE A 29 -34.32 -5.76 -13.06
N SER A 30 -33.35 -5.88 -13.97
CA SER A 30 -33.33 -5.12 -15.23
C SER A 30 -32.29 -5.70 -16.21
N GLU A 31 -32.60 -5.60 -17.51
CA GLU A 31 -31.64 -5.93 -18.57
C GLU A 31 -30.35 -5.10 -18.51
N GLY A 32 -30.46 -3.84 -18.07
CA GLY A 32 -29.32 -2.92 -17.94
C GLY A 32 -28.35 -3.41 -16.87
N LEU A 33 -28.85 -3.93 -15.76
CA LEU A 33 -28.03 -4.52 -14.70
C LEU A 33 -27.38 -5.82 -15.19
N ALA A 34 -28.14 -6.72 -15.78
CA ALA A 34 -27.64 -8.02 -16.26
C ALA A 34 -26.47 -7.88 -17.26
N ARG A 35 -26.50 -6.85 -18.13
CA ARG A 35 -25.40 -6.56 -19.07
C ARG A 35 -24.09 -6.13 -18.39
N ASN A 36 -24.12 -5.77 -17.13
CA ASN A 36 -22.96 -5.28 -16.38
C ASN A 36 -22.49 -6.24 -15.27
N VAL A 37 -23.23 -7.32 -15.00
CA VAL A 37 -22.85 -8.32 -13.98
C VAL A 37 -21.67 -9.13 -14.49
N LEU A 38 -20.60 -9.15 -13.71
CA LEU A 38 -19.36 -9.89 -14.00
C LEU A 38 -19.30 -11.21 -13.22
N SER A 39 -19.75 -11.19 -11.98
CA SER A 39 -19.81 -12.34 -11.07
C SER A 39 -20.84 -12.06 -9.97
N ALA A 40 -20.97 -12.98 -9.01
CA ALA A 40 -21.91 -12.81 -7.91
C ALA A 40 -21.31 -13.28 -6.59
N LYS A 41 -21.68 -12.64 -5.49
CA LYS A 41 -21.34 -13.10 -4.14
C LYS A 41 -22.54 -13.83 -3.55
N VAL A 42 -22.42 -15.14 -3.40
CA VAL A 42 -23.47 -16.04 -2.90
C VAL A 42 -23.05 -16.53 -1.52
N ASN A 43 -23.84 -16.23 -0.49
CA ASN A 43 -23.53 -16.55 0.90
C ASN A 43 -22.09 -16.16 1.31
N GLY A 44 -21.62 -15.00 0.84
CA GLY A 44 -20.29 -14.48 1.13
C GLY A 44 -19.15 -14.98 0.22
N GLN A 45 -19.39 -15.95 -0.65
CA GLN A 45 -18.41 -16.48 -1.61
C GLN A 45 -18.65 -15.95 -3.01
N VAL A 46 -17.57 -15.62 -3.74
CA VAL A 46 -17.67 -15.13 -5.12
C VAL A 46 -17.78 -16.31 -6.09
N TRP A 47 -18.84 -16.31 -6.90
CA TRP A 47 -19.20 -17.36 -7.87
C TRP A 47 -19.32 -16.78 -9.28
N ASP A 48 -19.21 -17.67 -10.28
CA ASP A 48 -19.63 -17.35 -11.66
C ASP A 48 -21.10 -16.94 -11.68
N ALA A 49 -21.43 -15.86 -12.38
CA ALA A 49 -22.81 -15.37 -12.46
C ALA A 49 -23.79 -16.38 -13.11
N ASN A 50 -23.26 -17.31 -13.92
CA ASN A 50 -24.01 -18.36 -14.60
C ASN A 50 -24.10 -19.66 -13.78
N ARG A 51 -23.54 -19.73 -12.56
CA ARG A 51 -23.62 -20.91 -11.70
C ARG A 51 -24.99 -21.01 -11.04
N ALA A 52 -25.57 -22.22 -11.07
CA ALA A 52 -26.89 -22.50 -10.51
C ALA A 52 -26.91 -22.38 -8.99
N ILE A 53 -27.93 -21.71 -8.45
CA ILE A 53 -28.23 -21.59 -7.02
C ILE A 53 -29.38 -22.55 -6.71
N ASN A 54 -29.15 -23.50 -5.80
CA ASN A 54 -30.09 -24.60 -5.53
C ASN A 54 -30.76 -24.52 -4.14
N GLU A 55 -30.38 -23.55 -3.32
CA GLU A 55 -30.86 -23.33 -1.96
C GLU A 55 -31.05 -21.84 -1.65
N ASP A 56 -31.71 -21.53 -0.56
CA ASP A 56 -31.86 -20.16 -0.09
C ASP A 56 -30.50 -19.48 0.06
N ALA A 57 -30.36 -18.27 -0.48
CA ALA A 57 -29.06 -17.58 -0.51
C ALA A 57 -29.15 -16.07 -0.37
N ALA A 58 -28.15 -15.50 0.27
CA ALA A 58 -27.86 -14.08 0.19
C ALA A 58 -27.04 -13.82 -1.10
N LEU A 59 -27.53 -12.95 -1.96
CA LEU A 59 -26.94 -12.66 -3.27
C LEU A 59 -26.57 -11.19 -3.41
N ASN A 60 -25.30 -10.92 -3.73
CA ASN A 60 -24.84 -9.62 -4.20
C ASN A 60 -24.30 -9.76 -5.64
N LEU A 61 -24.83 -8.95 -6.56
CA LEU A 61 -24.40 -8.92 -7.96
C LEU A 61 -23.19 -8.01 -8.11
N LEU A 62 -22.08 -8.54 -8.60
CA LEU A 62 -20.81 -7.84 -8.72
C LEU A 62 -20.61 -7.32 -10.15
N THR A 63 -20.27 -6.05 -10.24
CA THR A 63 -20.05 -5.31 -11.49
C THR A 63 -18.61 -4.78 -11.57
N TRP A 64 -18.30 -4.01 -12.60
CA TRP A 64 -17.00 -3.33 -12.73
C TRP A 64 -16.72 -2.31 -11.61
N ASN A 65 -17.73 -1.84 -10.89
CA ASN A 65 -17.56 -0.91 -9.77
C ASN A 65 -17.11 -1.62 -8.47
N ASP A 66 -17.21 -2.94 -8.43
CA ASP A 66 -16.86 -3.77 -7.29
C ASP A 66 -15.47 -4.39 -7.48
N ASP A 67 -14.64 -4.41 -6.45
CA ASP A 67 -13.26 -4.92 -6.56
C ASP A 67 -13.23 -6.41 -6.90
N GLU A 68 -14.16 -7.21 -6.35
CA GLU A 68 -14.28 -8.62 -6.70
C GLU A 68 -14.76 -8.81 -8.15
N GLY A 69 -15.60 -7.88 -8.67
CA GLY A 69 -16.02 -7.86 -10.08
C GLY A 69 -14.85 -7.57 -11.01
N LYS A 70 -14.02 -6.57 -10.70
CA LYS A 70 -12.77 -6.28 -11.44
C LYS A 70 -11.82 -7.47 -11.41
N SER A 71 -11.61 -8.05 -10.23
CA SER A 71 -10.76 -9.24 -10.05
C SER A 71 -11.22 -10.40 -10.94
N THR A 72 -12.54 -10.66 -11.00
CA THR A 72 -13.12 -11.70 -11.86
C THR A 72 -12.86 -11.43 -13.34
N MET A 73 -12.99 -10.17 -13.78
CA MET A 73 -12.74 -9.79 -15.16
C MET A 73 -11.26 -9.93 -15.53
N TRP A 74 -10.34 -9.50 -14.65
CA TRP A 74 -8.91 -9.64 -14.89
C TRP A 74 -8.44 -11.09 -14.86
N HIS A 75 -9.01 -11.93 -13.99
CA HIS A 75 -8.77 -13.37 -14.02
C HIS A 75 -9.19 -13.99 -15.36
N SER A 76 -10.37 -13.63 -15.85
CA SER A 76 -10.84 -14.07 -17.17
C SER A 76 -9.99 -13.53 -18.32
N SER A 77 -9.43 -12.34 -18.15
CA SER A 77 -8.52 -11.74 -19.13
C SER A 77 -7.17 -12.46 -19.18
N ALA A 78 -6.70 -13.02 -18.06
CA ALA A 78 -5.52 -13.88 -18.03
C ALA A 78 -5.73 -15.15 -18.89
N HIS A 79 -6.90 -15.77 -18.77
CA HIS A 79 -7.27 -16.92 -19.63
C HIS A 79 -7.40 -16.53 -21.10
N LEU A 80 -7.97 -15.37 -21.41
CA LEU A 80 -8.05 -14.87 -22.78
C LEU A 80 -6.66 -14.60 -23.38
N MET A 81 -5.71 -14.08 -22.56
CA MET A 81 -4.32 -13.93 -22.99
C MET A 81 -3.65 -15.28 -23.21
N ALA A 82 -3.89 -16.26 -22.35
CA ALA A 82 -3.36 -17.62 -22.51
C ALA A 82 -3.85 -18.27 -23.81
N GLU A 83 -5.14 -18.17 -24.14
CA GLU A 83 -5.68 -18.62 -25.42
C GLU A 83 -5.04 -17.93 -26.62
N ALA A 84 -4.83 -16.61 -26.56
CA ALA A 84 -4.15 -15.86 -27.61
C ALA A 84 -2.68 -16.26 -27.77
N LEU A 85 -1.99 -16.58 -26.68
CA LEU A 85 -0.61 -17.05 -26.69
C LEU A 85 -0.50 -18.47 -27.26
N GLU A 86 -1.36 -19.40 -26.88
CA GLU A 86 -1.38 -20.77 -27.46
C GLU A 86 -1.64 -20.73 -28.96
N PHE A 87 -2.42 -19.78 -29.45
CA PHE A 87 -2.66 -19.59 -30.88
C PHE A 87 -1.38 -19.28 -31.66
N PHE A 88 -0.51 -18.43 -31.12
CA PHE A 88 0.75 -18.05 -31.79
C PHE A 88 1.92 -18.98 -31.45
N TYR A 89 1.89 -19.62 -30.29
CA TYR A 89 2.96 -20.43 -29.73
C TYR A 89 2.42 -21.79 -29.25
N PRO A 90 2.03 -22.67 -30.17
CA PRO A 90 1.45 -23.97 -29.80
C PRO A 90 2.40 -24.79 -28.94
N GLY A 91 1.90 -25.35 -27.85
CA GLY A 91 2.65 -26.23 -26.96
C GLY A 91 3.44 -25.57 -25.84
N ILE A 92 3.38 -24.24 -25.69
CA ILE A 92 3.91 -23.54 -24.51
C ILE A 92 3.30 -24.11 -23.22
N LYS A 93 3.97 -23.91 -22.09
CA LYS A 93 3.45 -24.34 -20.79
C LYS A 93 2.96 -23.15 -19.99
N LEU A 94 1.72 -23.23 -19.56
CA LEU A 94 1.01 -22.16 -18.87
C LEU A 94 0.97 -22.47 -17.36
N ALA A 95 1.79 -21.76 -16.57
CA ALA A 95 1.92 -22.04 -15.15
C ALA A 95 0.73 -21.50 -14.33
N ILE A 96 0.73 -20.19 -14.02
CA ILE A 96 -0.34 -19.52 -13.27
C ILE A 96 -0.66 -18.13 -13.84
N GLY A 97 -1.95 -17.73 -13.77
CA GLY A 97 -2.43 -16.45 -14.26
C GLY A 97 -3.43 -15.77 -13.32
N PRO A 98 -3.02 -15.30 -12.13
CA PRO A 98 -3.93 -14.65 -11.19
C PRO A 98 -4.21 -13.19 -11.58
N PRO A 99 -5.36 -12.65 -11.13
CA PRO A 99 -5.56 -11.20 -11.06
C PRO A 99 -4.66 -10.61 -9.97
N ILE A 100 -4.31 -9.34 -10.15
CA ILE A 100 -3.56 -8.52 -9.18
C ILE A 100 -4.34 -7.23 -8.93
N GLU A 101 -3.83 -6.37 -8.03
CA GLU A 101 -4.48 -5.12 -7.62
C GLU A 101 -4.92 -4.24 -8.81
N ASN A 102 -4.10 -4.19 -9.89
CA ASN A 102 -4.40 -3.42 -11.09
C ASN A 102 -4.05 -4.25 -12.34
N GLY A 103 -4.95 -5.15 -12.72
CA GLY A 103 -4.76 -6.01 -13.87
C GLY A 103 -4.52 -7.47 -13.53
N PHE A 104 -3.71 -8.12 -14.32
CA PHE A 104 -3.38 -9.55 -14.21
C PHE A 104 -1.98 -9.82 -14.75
N TYR A 105 -1.46 -11.01 -14.46
CA TYR A 105 -0.30 -11.54 -15.18
C TYR A 105 -0.54 -13.02 -15.53
N TYR A 106 0.34 -13.55 -16.38
CA TYR A 106 0.47 -14.99 -16.58
C TYR A 106 1.96 -15.35 -16.62
N ASP A 107 2.33 -16.45 -15.96
CA ASP A 107 3.67 -17.04 -16.00
C ASP A 107 3.69 -18.14 -17.04
N ILE A 108 4.57 -18.03 -18.04
CA ILE A 108 4.63 -18.86 -19.21
C ILE A 108 6.04 -19.43 -19.39
N ASP A 109 6.12 -20.70 -19.67
CA ASP A 109 7.32 -21.32 -20.21
C ASP A 109 7.17 -21.41 -21.73
N PHE A 110 7.88 -20.57 -22.43
CA PHE A 110 7.88 -20.55 -23.90
C PHE A 110 8.69 -21.66 -24.54
N GLU A 111 9.35 -22.51 -23.73
CA GLU A 111 10.24 -23.59 -24.19
C GLU A 111 11.26 -23.05 -25.22
N ASP A 112 11.11 -23.44 -26.49
CA ASP A 112 12.03 -23.07 -27.58
C ASP A 112 11.64 -21.76 -28.31
N TYR A 113 10.47 -21.16 -27.95
CA TYR A 113 10.06 -19.91 -28.58
C TYR A 113 10.74 -18.69 -27.92
N SER A 114 11.09 -17.72 -28.74
CA SER A 114 11.49 -16.38 -28.27
C SER A 114 10.27 -15.47 -28.17
N PHE A 115 10.08 -14.82 -27.04
CA PHE A 115 9.02 -13.83 -26.81
C PHE A 115 9.63 -12.50 -26.37
N SER A 116 9.19 -11.41 -26.97
CA SER A 116 9.71 -10.07 -26.73
C SER A 116 8.58 -9.05 -26.60
N ASP A 117 8.92 -7.82 -26.22
CA ASP A 117 7.96 -6.71 -26.14
C ASP A 117 7.27 -6.40 -27.47
N GLU A 118 7.91 -6.71 -28.60
CA GLU A 118 7.33 -6.53 -29.95
C GLU A 118 6.15 -7.49 -30.19
N ASP A 119 6.15 -8.65 -29.54
CA ASP A 119 5.09 -9.63 -29.64
C ASP A 119 3.80 -9.24 -28.90
N LEU A 120 3.90 -8.35 -27.91
CA LEU A 120 2.77 -7.93 -27.11
C LEU A 120 1.60 -7.40 -27.98
N GLN A 121 1.90 -6.58 -28.98
CA GLN A 121 0.88 -5.99 -29.85
C GLN A 121 0.08 -7.01 -30.67
N LYS A 122 0.75 -8.09 -31.14
CA LYS A 122 0.05 -9.14 -31.89
C LYS A 122 -0.86 -9.96 -30.97
N VAL A 123 -0.42 -10.21 -29.73
CA VAL A 123 -1.22 -10.90 -28.73
C VAL A 123 -2.43 -10.04 -28.31
N GLU A 124 -2.23 -8.74 -28.06
CA GLU A 124 -3.34 -7.79 -27.78
C GLU A 124 -4.42 -7.83 -28.86
N LYS A 125 -4.03 -7.77 -30.15
CA LYS A 125 -4.96 -7.85 -31.28
C LYS A 125 -5.74 -9.16 -31.26
N LYS A 126 -5.05 -10.28 -31.02
CA LYS A 126 -5.70 -11.59 -30.96
C LYS A 126 -6.66 -11.71 -29.76
N MET A 127 -6.29 -11.19 -28.60
CA MET A 127 -7.21 -11.13 -27.45
C MET A 127 -8.50 -10.36 -27.79
N ILE A 128 -8.42 -9.23 -28.50
CA ILE A 128 -9.60 -8.46 -28.93
C ILE A 128 -10.44 -9.24 -29.95
N GLU A 129 -9.81 -10.00 -30.86
CA GLU A 129 -10.53 -10.87 -31.79
C GLU A 129 -11.31 -11.94 -31.05
N LEU A 130 -10.66 -12.70 -30.15
CA LEU A 130 -11.26 -13.73 -29.32
C LEU A 130 -12.37 -13.17 -28.39
N ALA A 131 -12.17 -11.98 -27.83
CA ALA A 131 -13.19 -11.31 -27.03
C ALA A 131 -14.48 -11.04 -27.81
N ARG A 132 -14.39 -10.71 -29.10
CA ARG A 132 -15.56 -10.45 -29.97
C ARG A 132 -16.37 -11.69 -30.28
N GLU A 133 -15.79 -12.88 -30.17
CA GLU A 133 -16.47 -14.16 -30.35
C GLU A 133 -17.50 -14.42 -29.25
N LYS A 134 -17.35 -13.78 -28.08
CA LYS A 134 -18.22 -13.91 -26.90
C LYS A 134 -18.32 -15.34 -26.40
N ASN A 135 -17.21 -16.08 -26.41
CA ASN A 135 -17.13 -17.44 -25.88
C ASN A 135 -17.46 -17.46 -24.39
N GLU A 136 -18.36 -18.35 -23.98
CA GLU A 136 -18.72 -18.54 -22.57
C GLU A 136 -17.58 -19.21 -21.80
N PHE A 137 -17.46 -18.87 -20.52
CA PHE A 137 -16.58 -19.58 -19.59
C PHE A 137 -17.39 -20.75 -18.98
N VAL A 138 -17.02 -21.98 -19.35
CA VAL A 138 -17.71 -23.19 -18.92
C VAL A 138 -16.91 -23.89 -17.85
N ARG A 139 -17.46 -23.94 -16.62
CA ARG A 139 -16.89 -24.64 -15.48
C ARG A 139 -17.22 -26.14 -15.52
N LYS A 140 -16.22 -26.99 -15.32
CA LYS A 140 -16.39 -28.43 -15.20
C LYS A 140 -15.61 -28.97 -14.00
N GLU A 141 -16.27 -29.73 -13.14
CA GLU A 141 -15.61 -30.52 -12.10
C GLU A 141 -15.03 -31.78 -12.73
N VAL A 142 -13.78 -32.11 -12.38
CA VAL A 142 -13.06 -33.26 -12.93
C VAL A 142 -12.42 -34.06 -11.79
N SER A 143 -12.28 -35.37 -11.99
CA SER A 143 -11.53 -36.20 -11.06
C SER A 143 -10.04 -35.88 -11.12
N LYS A 144 -9.31 -36.14 -10.04
CA LYS A 144 -7.84 -35.96 -10.02
C LYS A 144 -7.16 -36.80 -11.10
N SER A 145 -7.65 -38.01 -11.34
CA SER A 145 -7.14 -38.92 -12.38
C SER A 145 -7.30 -38.36 -13.79
N ASP A 146 -8.49 -37.80 -14.10
CA ASP A 146 -8.76 -37.20 -15.42
C ASP A 146 -7.94 -35.92 -15.61
N ALA A 147 -7.80 -35.09 -14.55
CA ALA A 147 -6.98 -33.89 -14.59
C ALA A 147 -5.49 -34.20 -14.83
N LEU A 148 -4.95 -35.20 -14.15
CA LEU A 148 -3.58 -35.68 -14.38
C LEU A 148 -3.40 -36.23 -15.80
N ALA A 149 -4.33 -37.06 -16.29
CA ALA A 149 -4.26 -37.58 -17.65
C ALA A 149 -4.25 -36.48 -18.71
N TYR A 150 -5.12 -35.47 -18.56
CA TYR A 150 -5.21 -34.32 -19.47
C TYR A 150 -3.90 -33.53 -19.57
N PHE A 151 -3.25 -33.22 -18.44
CA PHE A 151 -2.01 -32.46 -18.44
C PHE A 151 -0.76 -33.32 -18.69
N GLN A 152 -0.82 -34.64 -18.47
CA GLN A 152 0.22 -35.59 -18.92
C GLN A 152 0.30 -35.64 -20.44
N GLU A 153 -0.85 -35.72 -21.14
CA GLU A 153 -0.89 -35.64 -22.61
C GLU A 153 -0.30 -34.36 -23.15
N ARG A 154 -0.52 -33.21 -22.47
CA ARG A 154 0.03 -31.92 -22.80
C ARG A 154 1.48 -31.73 -22.34
N LYS A 155 2.04 -32.64 -21.59
CA LYS A 155 3.38 -32.61 -21.01
C LYS A 155 3.62 -31.30 -20.24
N ASP A 156 2.63 -30.88 -19.43
CA ASP A 156 2.69 -29.66 -18.65
C ASP A 156 3.14 -29.96 -17.20
N PRO A 157 4.42 -29.74 -16.86
CA PRO A 157 4.94 -30.08 -15.54
C PRO A 157 4.35 -29.18 -14.44
N TYR A 158 4.02 -27.93 -14.75
CA TYR A 158 3.52 -26.96 -13.78
C TYR A 158 2.11 -27.32 -13.32
N LYS A 159 1.22 -27.65 -14.25
CA LYS A 159 -0.15 -28.08 -13.93
C LYS A 159 -0.17 -29.45 -13.23
N LEU A 160 0.70 -30.36 -13.62
CA LEU A 160 0.83 -31.65 -12.94
C LEU A 160 1.27 -31.48 -11.48
N GLU A 161 2.24 -30.61 -11.22
CA GLU A 161 2.67 -30.28 -9.86
C GLU A 161 1.53 -29.66 -9.05
N LEU A 162 0.82 -28.67 -9.61
CA LEU A 162 -0.32 -28.04 -8.94
C LEU A 162 -1.44 -29.04 -8.61
N ILE A 163 -1.78 -29.95 -9.54
CA ILE A 163 -2.83 -30.96 -9.33
C ILE A 163 -2.43 -31.93 -8.22
N ASN A 164 -1.15 -32.30 -8.11
CA ASN A 164 -0.70 -33.21 -7.05
C ASN A 164 -0.92 -32.62 -5.65
N ASP A 165 -0.85 -31.29 -5.51
CA ASP A 165 -1.09 -30.59 -4.25
C ASP A 165 -2.60 -30.43 -3.92
N LEU A 166 -3.53 -30.76 -4.85
CA LEU A 166 -4.97 -30.61 -4.66
C LEU A 166 -5.60 -31.92 -4.20
N GLU A 167 -6.68 -31.79 -3.40
CA GLU A 167 -7.54 -32.92 -3.01
C GLU A 167 -8.51 -33.28 -4.13
N ASP A 168 -8.82 -34.58 -4.27
CA ASP A 168 -9.84 -35.05 -5.22
C ASP A 168 -11.22 -34.49 -4.84
N GLY A 169 -12.01 -34.13 -5.85
CA GLY A 169 -13.32 -33.46 -5.66
C GLY A 169 -13.25 -31.93 -5.56
N SER A 170 -12.05 -31.34 -5.49
CA SER A 170 -11.87 -29.87 -5.50
C SER A 170 -11.33 -29.32 -6.83
N ILE A 171 -11.14 -30.19 -7.83
CA ILE A 171 -10.47 -29.85 -9.09
C ILE A 171 -11.49 -29.40 -10.13
N THR A 172 -11.27 -28.23 -10.71
CA THR A 172 -12.13 -27.67 -11.75
C THR A 172 -11.32 -27.23 -12.96
N PHE A 173 -11.90 -27.45 -14.13
CA PHE A 173 -11.45 -26.90 -15.40
C PHE A 173 -12.40 -25.79 -15.84
N TYR A 174 -11.84 -24.80 -16.51
CA TYR A 174 -12.61 -23.80 -17.24
C TYR A 174 -12.22 -23.82 -18.71
N THR A 175 -13.24 -23.82 -19.56
CA THR A 175 -13.09 -23.80 -21.01
C THR A 175 -13.74 -22.54 -21.57
N GLN A 176 -13.03 -21.80 -22.42
CA GLN A 176 -13.58 -20.77 -23.30
C GLN A 176 -12.98 -20.97 -24.70
N GLY A 177 -13.83 -20.85 -25.73
CA GLY A 177 -13.38 -21.13 -27.11
C GLY A 177 -12.68 -22.47 -27.24
N ASN A 178 -11.44 -22.44 -27.69
CA ASN A 178 -10.60 -23.63 -27.85
C ASN A 178 -9.61 -23.85 -26.69
N PHE A 179 -9.69 -23.04 -25.65
CA PHE A 179 -8.77 -23.06 -24.52
C PHE A 179 -9.41 -23.70 -23.28
N THR A 180 -8.68 -24.58 -22.63
CA THR A 180 -9.08 -25.22 -21.35
C THR A 180 -7.93 -25.20 -20.38
N ASP A 181 -8.18 -24.72 -19.15
CA ASP A 181 -7.17 -24.63 -18.09
C ASP A 181 -7.66 -25.16 -16.75
N LEU A 182 -6.71 -25.57 -15.90
CA LEU A 182 -6.89 -25.84 -14.48
C LEU A 182 -7.15 -24.53 -13.75
N CYS A 183 -8.35 -24.33 -13.22
CA CYS A 183 -8.71 -23.08 -12.59
C CYS A 183 -9.82 -23.25 -11.56
N ARG A 184 -9.77 -22.45 -10.48
CA ARG A 184 -10.81 -22.42 -9.44
C ARG A 184 -11.96 -21.48 -9.76
N GLY A 185 -11.77 -20.56 -10.71
CA GLY A 185 -12.68 -19.46 -10.98
C GLY A 185 -12.66 -18.38 -9.87
N PRO A 186 -13.66 -17.49 -9.79
CA PRO A 186 -14.73 -17.36 -10.79
C PRO A 186 -14.28 -16.67 -12.07
N HIS A 187 -15.14 -16.77 -13.11
CA HIS A 187 -14.97 -16.08 -14.38
C HIS A 187 -16.21 -15.27 -14.76
N ILE A 188 -16.02 -14.31 -15.66
CA ILE A 188 -17.12 -13.55 -16.27
C ILE A 188 -17.99 -14.44 -17.15
N PRO A 189 -19.26 -14.05 -17.44
CA PRO A 189 -20.17 -14.91 -18.21
C PRO A 189 -19.64 -15.29 -19.60
N HIS A 190 -18.99 -14.37 -20.30
CA HIS A 190 -18.38 -14.62 -21.62
C HIS A 190 -17.28 -13.59 -21.94
N THR A 191 -16.37 -13.93 -22.84
CA THR A 191 -15.22 -13.09 -23.22
C THR A 191 -15.61 -11.69 -23.73
N GLY A 192 -16.83 -11.51 -24.24
CA GLY A 192 -17.33 -10.25 -24.80
C GLY A 192 -17.50 -9.09 -23.83
N TYR A 193 -17.33 -9.29 -22.52
CA TYR A 193 -17.24 -8.20 -21.53
C TYR A 193 -15.90 -7.45 -21.63
N ILE A 194 -14.86 -8.09 -22.14
CA ILE A 194 -13.53 -7.50 -22.33
C ILE A 194 -13.54 -6.67 -23.61
N LYS A 195 -13.54 -5.34 -23.49
CA LYS A 195 -13.64 -4.41 -24.64
C LYS A 195 -12.31 -3.75 -25.00
N ALA A 196 -11.43 -3.58 -24.03
CA ALA A 196 -10.15 -2.93 -24.20
C ALA A 196 -9.07 -3.72 -23.48
N VAL A 197 -7.94 -3.91 -24.15
CA VAL A 197 -6.81 -4.74 -23.68
C VAL A 197 -5.51 -3.95 -23.86
N LYS A 198 -4.65 -4.00 -22.85
CA LYS A 198 -3.26 -3.57 -22.94
C LYS A 198 -2.36 -4.55 -22.22
N LEU A 199 -1.36 -5.08 -22.90
CA LEU A 199 -0.25 -5.80 -22.30
C LEU A 199 0.84 -4.79 -21.95
N LEU A 200 1.26 -4.78 -20.68
CA LEU A 200 2.03 -3.67 -20.12
C LEU A 200 3.52 -3.90 -20.17
N SER A 201 3.97 -5.12 -19.85
CA SER A 201 5.40 -5.43 -19.75
C SER A 201 5.65 -6.94 -19.73
N VAL A 202 6.90 -7.31 -20.01
CA VAL A 202 7.44 -8.66 -19.86
C VAL A 202 8.51 -8.65 -18.77
N ALA A 203 8.53 -9.67 -17.92
CA ALA A 203 9.53 -9.84 -16.86
C ALA A 203 9.88 -11.32 -16.68
N GLY A 204 11.04 -11.60 -16.10
CA GLY A 204 11.39 -12.95 -15.62
C GLY A 204 10.79 -13.20 -14.23
N ALA A 205 10.28 -14.40 -13.99
CA ALA A 205 9.79 -14.81 -12.68
C ALA A 205 10.13 -16.28 -12.42
N TYR A 206 10.78 -16.58 -11.30
CA TYR A 206 11.06 -17.97 -10.93
C TYR A 206 9.79 -18.70 -10.52
N TRP A 207 9.63 -19.94 -11.00
CA TRP A 207 8.52 -20.78 -10.59
C TRP A 207 8.43 -20.89 -9.07
N ARG A 208 7.24 -20.64 -8.51
CA ARG A 208 6.96 -20.55 -7.06
C ARG A 208 7.86 -19.56 -6.29
N GLY A 209 8.48 -18.61 -6.97
CA GLY A 209 9.33 -17.60 -6.34
C GLY A 209 10.68 -18.13 -5.81
N ASP A 210 11.06 -19.35 -6.13
CA ASP A 210 12.35 -19.95 -5.75
C ASP A 210 13.35 -19.82 -6.91
N GLU A 211 14.47 -19.13 -6.67
CA GLU A 211 15.54 -18.92 -7.65
C GLU A 211 16.21 -20.22 -8.16
N LYS A 212 15.99 -21.34 -7.46
CA LYS A 212 16.47 -22.67 -7.88
C LYS A 212 15.62 -23.29 -8.98
N ASN A 213 14.37 -22.81 -9.13
CA ASN A 213 13.45 -23.29 -10.13
C ASN A 213 13.67 -22.59 -11.48
N LYS A 214 13.05 -23.12 -12.54
CA LYS A 214 13.11 -22.52 -13.87
C LYS A 214 12.53 -21.10 -13.85
N MET A 215 13.25 -20.18 -14.50
CA MET A 215 12.75 -18.84 -14.75
C MET A 215 11.74 -18.86 -15.89
N LEU A 216 10.53 -18.40 -15.62
CA LEU A 216 9.42 -18.27 -16.55
C LEU A 216 9.33 -16.84 -17.07
N THR A 217 8.65 -16.66 -18.19
CA THR A 217 8.30 -15.34 -18.72
C THR A 217 6.97 -14.91 -18.14
N ARG A 218 6.95 -13.81 -17.39
CA ARG A 218 5.74 -13.20 -16.84
C ARG A 218 5.30 -12.05 -17.72
N ILE A 219 4.07 -12.13 -18.23
CA ILE A 219 3.45 -11.07 -19.03
C ILE A 219 2.37 -10.39 -18.18
N TYR A 220 2.51 -9.08 -17.98
CA TYR A 220 1.51 -8.26 -17.30
C TYR A 220 0.53 -7.64 -18.28
N GLY A 221 -0.75 -7.64 -17.91
CA GLY A 221 -1.80 -7.05 -18.70
C GLY A 221 -2.89 -6.39 -17.87
N ILE A 222 -3.67 -5.55 -18.53
CA ILE A 222 -4.86 -4.93 -17.96
C ILE A 222 -5.96 -4.86 -19.01
N THR A 223 -7.20 -4.99 -18.56
CA THR A 223 -8.38 -4.91 -19.43
C THR A 223 -9.47 -4.07 -18.78
N PHE A 224 -10.31 -3.48 -19.63
CA PHE A 224 -11.41 -2.64 -19.22
C PHE A 224 -12.69 -2.96 -20.02
N PRO A 225 -13.90 -2.72 -19.43
CA PRO A 225 -15.17 -2.86 -20.14
C PRO A 225 -15.41 -1.75 -21.16
N LYS A 226 -14.59 -0.69 -21.16
CA LYS A 226 -14.70 0.44 -22.09
C LYS A 226 -13.32 0.92 -22.54
N ALA A 227 -13.19 1.25 -23.82
CA ALA A 227 -11.94 1.76 -24.39
C ALA A 227 -11.47 3.07 -23.72
N LYS A 228 -12.41 3.97 -23.38
CA LYS A 228 -12.08 5.24 -22.72
C LYS A 228 -11.46 5.04 -21.33
N GLU A 229 -11.92 4.05 -20.57
CA GLU A 229 -11.35 3.74 -19.26
C GLU A 229 -9.90 3.23 -19.35
N LEU A 230 -9.58 2.46 -20.41
CA LEU A 230 -8.20 2.06 -20.70
C LEU A 230 -7.34 3.26 -21.10
N GLU A 231 -7.86 4.14 -21.95
CA GLU A 231 -7.13 5.36 -22.37
C GLU A 231 -6.80 6.24 -21.16
N ASP A 232 -7.79 6.53 -20.31
CA ASP A 232 -7.61 7.31 -19.08
C ASP A 232 -6.58 6.67 -18.14
N TYR A 233 -6.61 5.34 -18.02
CA TYR A 233 -5.62 4.60 -17.23
C TYR A 233 -4.20 4.70 -17.80
N LEU A 234 -4.03 4.59 -19.12
CA LEU A 234 -2.73 4.71 -19.77
C LEU A 234 -2.18 6.14 -19.67
N GLU A 235 -3.03 7.16 -19.84
CA GLU A 235 -2.65 8.55 -19.60
C GLU A 235 -2.18 8.77 -18.15
N MET A 236 -2.90 8.20 -17.18
CA MET A 236 -2.52 8.24 -15.76
C MET A 236 -1.16 7.56 -15.51
N LEU A 237 -0.89 6.41 -16.14
CA LEU A 237 0.41 5.74 -16.02
C LEU A 237 1.56 6.57 -16.61
N GLU A 238 1.34 7.22 -17.76
CA GLU A 238 2.34 8.10 -18.37
C GLU A 238 2.62 9.34 -17.50
N GLU A 239 1.56 9.93 -16.92
CA GLU A 239 1.73 11.02 -15.95
C GLU A 239 2.49 10.57 -14.70
N ALA A 240 2.22 9.36 -14.18
CA ALA A 240 2.96 8.81 -13.05
C ALA A 240 4.45 8.63 -13.36
N LYS A 241 4.79 8.11 -14.56
CA LYS A 241 6.20 7.99 -15.00
C LYS A 241 6.91 9.34 -15.08
N LYS A 242 6.23 10.38 -15.58
CA LYS A 242 6.78 11.74 -15.63
C LYS A 242 7.05 12.32 -14.24
N ARG A 243 6.25 11.92 -13.24
CA ARG A 243 6.33 12.42 -11.86
C ARG A 243 7.14 11.52 -10.93
N ASP A 244 7.70 10.40 -11.43
CA ASP A 244 8.49 9.46 -10.61
C ASP A 244 9.55 10.21 -9.80
N HIS A 245 9.49 10.09 -8.47
CA HIS A 245 10.38 10.78 -7.54
C HIS A 245 11.85 10.44 -7.75
N ARG A 246 12.16 9.25 -8.28
CA ARG A 246 13.56 8.83 -8.57
C ARG A 246 14.12 9.61 -9.74
N LYS A 247 13.30 9.80 -10.79
CA LYS A 247 13.67 10.58 -11.98
C LYS A 247 13.78 12.07 -11.62
N LEU A 248 12.71 12.64 -11.09
CA LEU A 248 12.66 14.06 -10.73
C LEU A 248 13.65 14.42 -9.61
N GLY A 249 13.84 13.52 -8.65
CA GLY A 249 14.82 13.71 -7.58
C GLY A 249 16.25 13.84 -8.09
N LYS A 250 16.60 13.06 -9.13
CA LYS A 250 17.89 13.18 -9.83
C LYS A 250 17.98 14.47 -10.65
N GLU A 251 16.95 14.80 -11.44
CA GLU A 251 16.91 16.00 -12.27
C GLU A 251 16.97 17.29 -11.44
N LEU A 252 16.36 17.29 -10.25
CA LEU A 252 16.34 18.43 -9.32
C LEU A 252 17.49 18.41 -8.31
N GLU A 253 18.42 17.46 -8.43
CA GLU A 253 19.56 17.30 -7.52
C GLU A 253 19.15 17.24 -6.03
N LEU A 254 18.13 16.44 -5.71
CA LEU A 254 17.62 16.31 -4.34
C LEU A 254 18.32 15.21 -3.55
N PHE A 255 18.56 14.06 -4.15
CA PHE A 255 19.20 12.92 -3.49
C PHE A 255 19.86 11.98 -4.50
N THR A 256 20.72 11.11 -3.99
CA THR A 256 21.32 10.01 -4.76
C THR A 256 21.47 8.77 -3.90
N PHE A 257 21.71 7.63 -4.56
CA PHE A 257 22.16 6.39 -3.93
C PHE A 257 23.53 6.04 -4.49
N ASP A 258 24.36 5.42 -3.68
CA ASP A 258 25.71 5.04 -4.04
C ASP A 258 25.99 3.60 -3.56
N ASP A 259 26.65 2.80 -4.38
CA ASP A 259 26.89 1.39 -4.11
C ASP A 259 27.83 1.17 -2.92
N ASP A 260 28.79 2.08 -2.70
CA ASP A 260 29.71 2.00 -1.54
C ASP A 260 29.01 2.33 -0.23
N ILE A 261 27.93 3.13 -0.27
CA ILE A 261 27.08 3.41 0.90
C ILE A 261 26.09 2.26 1.12
N GLY A 262 25.54 1.73 0.03
CA GLY A 262 24.64 0.58 0.02
C GLY A 262 23.17 0.90 -0.28
N PRO A 263 22.40 -0.14 -0.66
CA PRO A 263 21.03 0.03 -1.10
C PRO A 263 20.08 0.47 0.02
N GLY A 264 19.18 1.40 -0.29
CA GLY A 264 18.21 1.93 0.66
C GLY A 264 18.77 2.93 1.67
N LEU A 265 19.96 3.47 1.42
CA LEU A 265 20.62 4.49 2.23
C LEU A 265 20.79 5.78 1.40
N PRO A 266 19.80 6.68 1.38
CA PRO A 266 19.85 7.87 0.55
C PRO A 266 20.89 8.89 1.04
N LEU A 267 21.65 9.44 0.10
CA LEU A 267 22.48 10.61 0.30
C LEU A 267 21.70 11.85 -0.14
N TRP A 268 21.45 12.75 0.77
CA TRP A 268 20.76 14.00 0.48
C TRP A 268 21.73 15.04 -0.09
N LEU A 269 21.43 15.53 -1.28
CA LEU A 269 22.16 16.61 -1.93
C LEU A 269 21.71 17.97 -1.36
N PRO A 270 22.41 19.08 -1.65
CA PRO A 270 22.10 20.38 -1.05
C PRO A 270 20.62 20.80 -1.17
N ASN A 271 20.02 20.61 -2.35
CA ASN A 271 18.60 20.94 -2.56
C ASN A 271 17.66 20.06 -1.71
N GLY A 272 17.99 18.77 -1.56
CA GLY A 272 17.21 17.85 -0.73
C GLY A 272 17.38 18.12 0.77
N ALA A 273 18.61 18.43 1.20
CA ALA A 273 18.88 18.83 2.59
C ALA A 273 18.09 20.09 2.95
N PHE A 274 18.00 21.06 2.04
CA PHE A 274 17.15 22.24 2.22
C PHE A 274 15.67 21.87 2.43
N LEU A 275 15.11 20.96 1.61
CA LEU A 275 13.71 20.50 1.80
C LEU A 275 13.51 19.91 3.20
N ILE A 276 14.45 19.09 3.68
CA ILE A 276 14.42 18.51 5.04
C ILE A 276 14.38 19.63 6.08
N GLU A 277 15.27 20.61 5.98
CA GLU A 277 15.34 21.74 6.94
C GLU A 277 14.01 22.52 6.99
N GLN A 278 13.40 22.80 5.83
CA GLN A 278 12.11 23.50 5.77
C GLN A 278 10.97 22.69 6.41
N LEU A 279 10.93 21.37 6.18
CA LEU A 279 9.95 20.48 6.79
C LEU A 279 10.16 20.39 8.31
N GLU A 280 11.41 20.28 8.75
CA GLU A 280 11.75 20.28 10.17
C GLU A 280 11.37 21.61 10.84
N GLU A 281 11.63 22.73 10.21
CA GLU A 281 11.29 24.04 10.75
C GLU A 281 9.77 24.21 10.90
N LEU A 282 8.99 23.82 9.89
CA LEU A 282 7.53 23.80 9.94
C LEU A 282 7.02 22.94 11.10
N ALA A 283 7.56 21.72 11.23
CA ALA A 283 7.16 20.79 12.28
C ALA A 283 7.56 21.31 13.67
N LYS A 284 8.81 21.76 13.85
CA LYS A 284 9.32 22.33 15.12
C LYS A 284 8.48 23.54 15.58
N LYS A 285 8.13 24.44 14.67
CA LYS A 285 7.26 25.60 14.96
C LYS A 285 5.84 25.16 15.36
N THR A 286 5.28 24.18 14.66
CA THR A 286 3.94 23.66 14.95
C THR A 286 3.91 22.93 16.28
N GLU A 287 4.88 22.06 16.53
CA GLU A 287 5.02 21.29 17.78
C GLU A 287 5.26 22.20 18.99
N LYS A 288 6.12 23.21 18.87
CA LYS A 288 6.35 24.18 19.93
C LYS A 288 5.05 24.90 20.34
N LYS A 289 4.24 25.33 19.36
CA LYS A 289 2.93 25.96 19.62
C LYS A 289 1.94 25.02 20.30
N ALA A 290 2.03 23.71 20.03
CA ALA A 290 1.21 22.67 20.62
C ALA A 290 1.80 22.11 21.95
N GLY A 291 2.86 22.71 22.50
CA GLY A 291 3.43 22.35 23.80
C GLY A 291 4.31 21.09 23.81
N TYR A 292 4.80 20.66 22.65
CA TYR A 292 5.76 19.53 22.58
C TYR A 292 7.15 19.95 23.06
N LYS A 293 7.82 19.04 23.77
CA LYS A 293 9.20 19.19 24.25
C LYS A 293 10.14 18.38 23.36
N ARG A 294 11.20 19.01 22.85
CA ARG A 294 12.18 18.36 21.97
C ARG A 294 13.13 17.50 22.77
N VAL A 295 13.35 16.28 22.27
CA VAL A 295 14.33 15.32 22.79
C VAL A 295 15.23 14.84 21.66
N ARG A 296 16.30 14.12 22.02
CA ARG A 296 17.19 13.39 21.08
C ARG A 296 17.63 12.10 21.70
N SER A 297 17.65 11.04 20.92
CA SER A 297 18.04 9.71 21.33
C SER A 297 19.23 9.17 20.51
N PRO A 298 20.07 8.30 21.06
CA PRO A 298 21.19 7.69 20.35
C PRO A 298 20.70 6.69 19.29
N HIS A 299 21.58 6.36 18.33
CA HIS A 299 21.27 5.47 17.21
C HIS A 299 21.41 3.98 17.53
N ILE A 300 22.04 3.65 18.66
CA ILE A 300 22.26 2.28 19.12
C ILE A 300 21.82 2.13 20.58
N ALA A 301 21.36 0.94 20.94
CA ALA A 301 21.04 0.61 22.33
C ALA A 301 21.29 -0.88 22.60
N LYS A 302 21.43 -1.23 23.89
CA LYS A 302 21.58 -2.61 24.33
C LYS A 302 20.32 -3.43 24.07
N GLU A 303 20.51 -4.71 23.82
CA GLU A 303 19.46 -5.72 23.57
C GLU A 303 18.30 -5.64 24.57
N ASN A 304 18.60 -5.46 25.87
CA ASN A 304 17.58 -5.44 26.91
C ASN A 304 16.51 -4.36 26.71
N LEU A 305 16.85 -3.22 26.08
CA LEU A 305 15.87 -2.19 25.75
C LEU A 305 14.81 -2.72 24.78
N TYR A 306 15.23 -3.50 23.79
CA TYR A 306 14.37 -4.07 22.76
C TYR A 306 13.64 -5.35 23.20
N LEU A 307 14.18 -6.08 24.18
CA LEU A 307 13.46 -7.15 24.87
C LEU A 307 12.32 -6.57 25.71
N THR A 308 12.59 -5.55 26.53
CA THR A 308 11.58 -4.88 27.37
C THR A 308 10.46 -4.27 26.54
N SER A 309 10.76 -3.63 25.42
CA SER A 309 9.78 -3.01 24.53
C SER A 309 9.00 -3.99 23.64
N GLY A 310 9.36 -5.27 23.63
CA GLY A 310 8.73 -6.27 22.78
C GLY A 310 9.19 -6.26 21.31
N HIS A 311 10.13 -5.39 20.93
CA HIS A 311 10.59 -5.34 19.53
C HIS A 311 11.32 -6.62 19.10
N LEU A 312 12.22 -7.15 19.91
CA LEU A 312 12.92 -8.39 19.56
C LEU A 312 11.98 -9.60 19.41
N PRO A 313 10.99 -9.84 20.30
CA PRO A 313 10.02 -10.92 20.12
C PRO A 313 9.12 -10.80 18.89
N TYR A 314 8.73 -9.57 18.51
CA TYR A 314 7.68 -9.35 17.50
C TYR A 314 8.15 -8.68 16.19
N TYR A 315 9.37 -8.10 16.18
CA TYR A 315 9.86 -7.26 15.08
C TYR A 315 11.29 -7.57 14.63
N LYS A 316 11.86 -8.69 15.11
CA LYS A 316 13.27 -9.08 14.92
C LYS A 316 13.68 -9.08 13.44
N ASP A 317 12.85 -9.60 12.57
CA ASP A 317 13.14 -9.74 11.13
C ASP A 317 13.32 -8.40 10.39
N SER A 318 12.79 -7.33 10.98
CA SER A 318 12.93 -5.96 10.46
C SER A 318 14.04 -5.16 11.15
N MET A 319 14.78 -5.76 12.05
CA MET A 319 15.93 -5.13 12.72
C MET A 319 17.24 -5.54 12.03
N PHE A 320 18.19 -4.59 11.94
CA PHE A 320 19.55 -4.95 11.53
C PHE A 320 20.16 -5.98 12.50
N PRO A 321 21.06 -6.86 11.98
CA PRO A 321 21.77 -7.81 12.84
C PRO A 321 22.45 -7.13 14.04
N PRO A 322 22.56 -7.82 15.18
CA PRO A 322 23.21 -7.26 16.37
C PRO A 322 24.69 -7.02 16.16
N MET A 323 25.23 -6.12 16.98
CA MET A 323 26.65 -5.81 17.10
C MET A 323 27.12 -6.20 18.50
N GLU A 324 28.25 -6.91 18.59
CA GLU A 324 28.87 -7.20 19.86
C GLU A 324 29.89 -6.11 20.22
N LEU A 325 29.73 -5.50 21.38
CA LEU A 325 30.61 -4.45 21.89
C LEU A 325 30.81 -4.63 23.38
N ASP A 326 32.07 -4.76 23.83
CA ASP A 326 32.45 -4.89 25.23
C ASP A 326 31.68 -5.99 26.01
N GLY A 327 31.43 -7.14 25.33
CA GLY A 327 30.70 -8.27 25.92
C GLY A 327 29.20 -8.01 26.10
N SER A 328 28.65 -7.02 25.41
CA SER A 328 27.22 -6.69 25.38
C SER A 328 26.72 -6.63 23.94
N THR A 329 25.49 -7.09 23.72
CA THR A 329 24.82 -7.07 22.43
C THR A 329 24.08 -5.74 22.24
N TYR A 330 24.34 -5.07 21.13
CA TYR A 330 23.69 -3.82 20.72
C TYR A 330 22.98 -3.96 19.40
N TYR A 331 21.94 -3.16 19.21
CA TYR A 331 21.18 -3.06 17.95
C TYR A 331 21.13 -1.62 17.46
N LEU A 332 21.06 -1.44 16.14
CA LEU A 332 20.64 -0.17 15.55
C LEU A 332 19.19 0.12 15.91
N LYS A 333 18.90 1.38 16.18
CA LYS A 333 17.57 1.86 16.58
C LYS A 333 16.56 1.64 15.45
N ALA A 334 15.60 0.73 15.64
CA ALA A 334 14.51 0.47 14.69
C ALA A 334 13.32 1.41 14.88
N MET A 335 13.11 1.89 16.11
CA MET A 335 12.01 2.79 16.52
C MET A 335 12.45 3.71 17.66
N ASN A 336 11.79 4.88 17.78
CA ASN A 336 12.13 5.89 18.81
C ASN A 336 11.45 5.62 20.17
N CYS A 337 10.32 4.91 20.21
CA CYS A 337 9.50 4.72 21.40
C CYS A 337 10.27 4.19 22.63
N PRO A 338 11.12 3.16 22.57
CA PRO A 338 11.80 2.66 23.77
C PRO A 338 12.71 3.71 24.41
N HIS A 339 13.32 4.58 23.60
CA HIS A 339 14.17 5.66 24.07
C HIS A 339 13.36 6.76 24.76
N HIS A 340 12.20 7.15 24.18
CA HIS A 340 11.30 8.12 24.78
C HIS A 340 10.72 7.62 26.11
N HIS A 341 10.43 6.32 26.22
CA HIS A 341 10.02 5.71 27.49
C HIS A 341 11.09 5.86 28.58
N LYS A 342 12.37 5.68 28.24
CA LYS A 342 13.48 5.92 29.17
C LYS A 342 13.65 7.40 29.52
N ILE A 343 13.35 8.32 28.59
CA ILE A 343 13.34 9.76 28.87
C ILE A 343 12.17 10.13 29.81
N PHE A 344 11.00 9.53 29.61
CA PHE A 344 9.88 9.69 30.53
C PHE A 344 10.22 9.22 31.94
N ASP A 345 10.82 8.04 32.04
CA ASP A 345 11.21 7.37 33.28
C ASP A 345 12.39 8.04 34.04
N ALA A 346 13.09 8.97 33.39
CA ALA A 346 14.27 9.63 33.96
C ALA A 346 13.99 10.47 35.21
N SER A 347 12.74 10.80 35.50
CA SER A 347 12.32 11.49 36.74
C SER A 347 10.87 11.15 37.09
N PRO A 348 10.52 11.12 38.40
CA PRO A 348 9.15 10.91 38.84
C PRO A 348 8.18 11.91 38.19
N LYS A 349 6.98 11.45 37.87
CA LYS A 349 5.91 12.26 37.27
C LYS A 349 4.68 12.25 38.16
N SER A 350 3.93 13.34 38.10
CA SER A 350 2.60 13.45 38.68
C SER A 350 1.57 13.74 37.57
N TYR A 351 0.30 13.62 37.86
CA TYR A 351 -0.80 13.98 36.95
C TYR A 351 -0.72 15.44 36.47
N LYS A 352 -0.04 16.34 37.22
CA LYS A 352 0.17 17.75 36.84
C LYS A 352 1.22 17.92 35.74
N ASP A 353 2.08 16.91 35.55
CA ASP A 353 3.10 16.89 34.51
C ASP A 353 2.56 16.35 33.18
N LEU A 354 1.34 15.80 33.19
CA LEU A 354 0.66 15.25 32.03
C LEU A 354 -0.38 16.24 31.46
N PRO A 355 -0.63 16.25 30.14
CA PRO A 355 0.03 15.43 29.14
C PRO A 355 1.48 15.88 28.87
N LEU A 356 2.41 14.91 28.85
CA LEU A 356 3.80 15.15 28.46
C LEU A 356 4.00 14.71 27.02
N ARG A 357 4.38 15.65 26.14
CA ARG A 357 4.56 15.42 24.71
C ARG A 357 6.04 15.51 24.37
N LEU A 358 6.69 14.36 24.07
CA LEU A 358 8.11 14.29 23.68
C LEU A 358 8.20 14.09 22.17
N ALA A 359 8.98 14.93 21.47
CA ALA A 359 9.11 14.90 20.01
C ALA A 359 10.56 14.94 19.55
N GLU A 360 10.89 14.17 18.52
CA GLU A 360 12.16 14.26 17.81
C GLU A 360 12.00 13.96 16.30
N TYR A 361 12.93 14.46 15.50
CA TYR A 361 13.24 13.84 14.22
C TYR A 361 14.29 12.73 14.50
N GLY A 362 13.78 11.53 14.70
CA GLY A 362 14.58 10.38 15.11
C GLY A 362 15.01 9.54 13.93
N THR A 363 16.32 9.34 13.76
CA THR A 363 16.83 8.41 12.75
C THR A 363 16.60 6.97 13.22
N CYS A 364 15.96 6.18 12.38
CA CYS A 364 15.70 4.75 12.58
C CYS A 364 16.26 3.94 11.42
N TYR A 365 16.57 2.67 11.71
CA TYR A 365 17.18 1.75 10.75
C TYR A 365 16.33 0.49 10.67
N ARG A 366 15.89 0.11 9.47
CA ARG A 366 15.08 -1.07 9.23
C ARG A 366 15.72 -1.97 8.19
N TYR A 367 15.82 -3.26 8.50
CA TYR A 367 16.34 -4.26 7.59
C TYR A 367 15.29 -4.64 6.55
N GLU A 368 15.11 -3.74 5.56
CA GLU A 368 14.24 -4.01 4.42
C GLU A 368 14.97 -4.92 3.42
N LYS A 369 14.27 -5.92 2.87
CA LYS A 369 14.84 -6.82 1.85
C LYS A 369 15.12 -6.04 0.56
N SER A 370 16.19 -6.42 -0.15
CA SER A 370 16.62 -5.70 -1.37
C SER A 370 15.52 -5.59 -2.42
N GLY A 371 14.70 -6.63 -2.62
CA GLY A 371 13.58 -6.61 -3.57
C GLY A 371 12.39 -5.74 -3.16
N GLU A 372 12.36 -5.22 -1.94
CA GLU A 372 11.31 -4.36 -1.42
C GLU A 372 11.69 -2.88 -1.47
N LEU A 373 12.96 -2.55 -1.69
CA LEU A 373 13.44 -1.17 -1.73
C LEU A 373 12.87 -0.42 -2.95
N PHE A 374 12.41 0.79 -2.72
CA PHE A 374 11.80 1.60 -3.79
C PHE A 374 12.08 3.09 -3.62
N GLY A 375 13.18 3.57 -4.19
CA GLY A 375 13.59 4.97 -4.11
C GLY A 375 13.53 5.50 -2.67
N LEU A 376 12.89 6.64 -2.45
CA LEU A 376 12.64 7.21 -1.13
C LEU A 376 11.44 6.59 -0.40
N MET A 377 10.56 5.86 -1.10
CA MET A 377 9.32 5.32 -0.51
C MET A 377 9.58 4.16 0.45
N ARG A 378 10.65 3.37 0.22
CA ARG A 378 11.07 2.28 1.11
C ARG A 378 12.59 2.21 1.19
N VAL A 379 13.12 2.62 2.33
CA VAL A 379 14.55 2.80 2.61
C VAL A 379 14.97 2.04 3.86
N ARG A 380 16.27 1.88 4.08
CA ARG A 380 16.86 1.22 5.26
C ARG A 380 17.24 2.20 6.37
N SER A 381 17.56 3.44 6.03
CA SER A 381 17.76 4.54 6.98
C SER A 381 16.69 5.59 6.76
N LEU A 382 15.99 5.97 7.79
CA LEU A 382 14.85 6.90 7.72
C LEU A 382 14.85 7.85 8.92
N GLN A 383 14.40 9.08 8.69
CA GLN A 383 14.22 10.10 9.72
C GLN A 383 12.74 10.37 9.94
N MET A 384 12.24 10.01 11.11
CA MET A 384 10.82 10.06 11.43
C MET A 384 10.47 11.31 12.25
N ASN A 385 9.45 12.06 11.82
CA ASN A 385 8.81 13.10 12.62
C ASN A 385 7.96 12.49 13.72
N ASP A 386 8.61 11.98 14.73
CA ASP A 386 8.02 11.12 15.76
C ASP A 386 7.77 11.87 17.06
N ALA A 387 6.69 11.53 17.73
CA ALA A 387 6.47 11.95 19.11
C ALA A 387 5.64 10.92 19.89
N HIS A 388 5.86 10.96 21.21
CA HIS A 388 5.14 10.14 22.17
C HIS A 388 4.48 11.06 23.19
N ILE A 389 3.15 10.94 23.31
CA ILE A 389 2.33 11.73 24.21
C ILE A 389 1.91 10.81 25.35
N TYR A 390 2.37 11.14 26.55
CA TYR A 390 2.00 10.44 27.78
C TYR A 390 0.85 11.20 28.41
N CYS A 391 -0.30 10.58 28.57
CA CYS A 391 -1.50 11.23 29.08
C CYS A 391 -2.28 10.33 30.04
N THR A 392 -3.16 10.93 30.84
CA THR A 392 -4.14 10.18 31.61
C THR A 392 -5.28 9.72 30.70
N LYS A 393 -6.12 8.82 31.20
CA LYS A 393 -7.30 8.34 30.49
C LYS A 393 -8.28 9.47 30.16
N GLU A 394 -8.46 10.41 31.06
CA GLU A 394 -9.35 11.57 30.88
C GLU A 394 -8.81 12.55 29.83
N GLN A 395 -7.48 12.61 29.64
CA GLN A 395 -6.84 13.48 28.66
C GLN A 395 -6.80 12.87 27.26
N PHE A 396 -6.98 11.55 27.14
CA PHE A 396 -6.77 10.80 25.90
C PHE A 396 -7.57 11.35 24.72
N GLU A 397 -8.89 11.56 24.89
CA GLU A 397 -9.74 12.02 23.78
C GLU A 397 -9.24 13.35 23.21
N ALA A 398 -8.92 14.31 24.10
CA ALA A 398 -8.42 15.62 23.68
C ALA A 398 -7.07 15.54 22.96
N GLU A 399 -6.14 14.72 23.45
CA GLU A 399 -4.81 14.54 22.87
C GLU A 399 -4.88 13.84 21.52
N PHE A 400 -5.67 12.77 21.41
CA PHE A 400 -5.81 12.01 20.19
C PHE A 400 -6.48 12.83 19.08
N ARG A 401 -7.50 13.63 19.42
CA ARG A 401 -8.15 14.58 18.51
C ARG A 401 -7.18 15.67 18.05
N ALA A 402 -6.39 16.25 18.95
CA ALA A 402 -5.41 17.28 18.62
C ALA A 402 -4.35 16.77 17.61
N VAL A 403 -3.99 15.49 17.67
CA VAL A 403 -3.10 14.84 16.67
C VAL A 403 -3.79 14.79 15.31
N ASN A 404 -5.04 14.35 15.24
CA ASN A 404 -5.79 14.28 13.98
C ASN A 404 -5.98 15.69 13.35
N GLU A 405 -6.25 16.70 14.16
CA GLU A 405 -6.33 18.10 13.71
C GLU A 405 -4.98 18.61 13.16
N MET A 406 -3.87 18.20 13.76
CA MET A 406 -2.53 18.50 13.27
C MET A 406 -2.31 17.91 11.87
N TYR A 407 -2.77 16.68 11.60
CA TYR A 407 -2.67 16.06 10.29
C TYR A 407 -3.46 16.83 9.24
N ILE A 408 -4.71 17.15 9.53
CA ILE A 408 -5.57 17.96 8.64
C ILE A 408 -4.92 19.31 8.33
N LYS A 409 -4.30 19.95 9.33
CA LYS A 409 -3.58 21.20 9.15
C LYS A 409 -2.41 21.04 8.16
N TYR A 410 -1.59 20.00 8.31
CA TYR A 410 -0.50 19.75 7.37
C TYR A 410 -1.00 19.44 5.97
N PHE A 411 -2.05 18.64 5.83
CA PHE A 411 -2.63 18.36 4.52
C PHE A 411 -3.10 19.61 3.79
N LYS A 412 -3.70 20.55 4.51
CA LYS A 412 -4.04 21.87 3.94
C LYS A 412 -2.80 22.67 3.49
N ILE A 413 -1.70 22.64 4.26
CA ILE A 413 -0.45 23.33 3.89
C ILE A 413 0.15 22.74 2.61
N PHE A 414 0.09 21.42 2.45
CA PHE A 414 0.66 20.71 1.31
C PHE A 414 -0.34 20.47 0.16
N GLY A 415 -1.59 20.95 0.26
CA GLY A 415 -2.60 20.76 -0.79
C GLY A 415 -2.98 19.29 -1.00
N VAL A 416 -3.00 18.47 0.06
CA VAL A 416 -3.43 17.08 0.05
C VAL A 416 -4.92 17.04 0.31
N ASP A 417 -5.74 17.00 -0.75
CA ASP A 417 -7.21 17.09 -0.65
C ASP A 417 -7.87 15.72 -0.49
N LYS A 418 -7.20 14.64 -0.96
CA LYS A 418 -7.74 13.28 -0.94
C LYS A 418 -6.98 12.42 0.05
N TYR A 419 -7.65 12.04 1.12
CA TYR A 419 -7.13 11.09 2.12
C TYR A 419 -8.28 10.32 2.76
N ILE A 420 -7.96 9.18 3.36
CA ILE A 420 -8.88 8.39 4.19
C ILE A 420 -8.16 7.99 5.46
N MET A 421 -8.85 8.04 6.60
CA MET A 421 -8.34 7.49 7.85
C MET A 421 -8.73 6.02 7.94
N ARG A 422 -7.74 5.14 8.04
CA ARG A 422 -7.93 3.71 8.25
C ARG A 422 -7.74 3.42 9.73
N PHE A 423 -8.83 3.06 10.40
CA PHE A 423 -8.79 2.61 11.78
C PHE A 423 -8.55 1.10 11.82
N SER A 424 -7.40 0.70 12.34
CA SER A 424 -6.96 -0.69 12.39
C SER A 424 -7.15 -1.26 13.79
N THR A 425 -7.92 -2.34 13.90
CA THR A 425 -8.22 -3.09 15.13
C THR A 425 -7.47 -4.42 15.16
N HIS A 426 -7.42 -5.07 16.32
CA HIS A 426 -6.81 -6.39 16.47
C HIS A 426 -7.74 -7.51 15.97
N ASP A 427 -7.17 -8.72 15.83
CA ASP A 427 -7.91 -9.97 15.67
C ASP A 427 -7.85 -10.74 16.99
N PRO A 428 -8.97 -10.95 17.71
CA PRO A 428 -8.99 -11.67 18.98
C PRO A 428 -8.39 -13.07 18.93
N ALA A 429 -8.42 -13.74 17.76
CA ALA A 429 -7.84 -15.08 17.59
C ALA A 429 -6.29 -15.07 17.59
N LYS A 430 -5.66 -13.90 17.50
CA LYS A 430 -4.21 -13.72 17.42
C LYS A 430 -3.59 -13.10 18.68
N LEU A 431 -4.36 -12.98 19.77
CA LEU A 431 -3.83 -12.57 21.08
C LEU A 431 -2.77 -13.57 21.57
N GLY A 432 -1.70 -13.07 22.18
CA GLY A 432 -0.55 -13.86 22.60
C GLY A 432 0.36 -14.34 21.47
N LYS A 433 0.05 -14.04 20.20
CA LYS A 433 0.86 -14.39 19.03
C LYS A 433 1.33 -13.13 18.27
N LYS A 434 0.40 -12.47 17.59
CA LYS A 434 0.64 -11.21 16.86
C LYS A 434 0.42 -9.99 17.77
N TYR A 435 -0.47 -10.10 18.73
CA TYR A 435 -0.91 -9.02 19.62
C TYR A 435 -0.65 -9.36 21.07
N VAL A 436 -0.39 -8.36 21.88
CA VAL A 436 -0.25 -8.51 23.35
C VAL A 436 -1.55 -9.08 23.94
N ASP A 437 -1.41 -10.10 24.81
CA ASP A 437 -2.55 -10.79 25.42
C ASP A 437 -3.15 -9.97 26.58
N LYS A 438 -3.98 -9.00 26.24
CA LYS A 438 -4.71 -8.09 27.15
C LYS A 438 -6.08 -7.73 26.55
N PRO A 439 -7.02 -8.68 26.42
CA PRO A 439 -8.27 -8.48 25.67
C PRO A 439 -9.10 -7.29 26.16
N GLU A 440 -9.15 -7.04 27.47
CA GLU A 440 -9.92 -5.93 28.04
C GLU A 440 -9.36 -4.57 27.62
N LEU A 441 -8.02 -4.41 27.61
CA LEU A 441 -7.38 -3.16 27.19
C LEU A 441 -7.50 -2.92 25.68
N TRP A 442 -7.53 -3.99 24.88
CA TRP A 442 -7.82 -3.89 23.45
C TRP A 442 -9.22 -3.33 23.23
N GLN A 443 -10.24 -3.95 23.82
CA GLN A 443 -11.62 -3.51 23.68
C GLN A 443 -11.80 -2.05 24.13
N GLU A 444 -11.26 -1.70 25.31
CA GLU A 444 -11.35 -0.36 25.86
C GLU A 444 -10.71 0.69 24.94
N THR A 445 -9.48 0.44 24.47
CA THR A 445 -8.75 1.40 23.64
C THR A 445 -9.33 1.54 22.24
N GLU A 446 -9.83 0.45 21.65
CA GLU A 446 -10.53 0.49 20.36
C GLU A 446 -11.83 1.30 20.46
N ASP A 447 -12.60 1.12 21.52
CA ASP A 447 -13.82 1.89 21.75
C ASP A 447 -13.53 3.38 21.98
N MET A 448 -12.46 3.71 22.72
CA MET A 448 -12.00 5.08 22.90
C MET A 448 -11.64 5.74 21.56
N VAL A 449 -10.86 5.07 20.71
CA VAL A 449 -10.48 5.59 19.38
C VAL A 449 -11.69 5.75 18.48
N ARG A 450 -12.58 4.76 18.45
CA ARG A 450 -13.82 4.79 17.65
C ARG A 450 -14.70 5.97 18.05
N GLN A 451 -14.84 6.20 19.36
CA GLN A 451 -15.62 7.32 19.87
C GLN A 451 -15.04 8.68 19.48
N VAL A 452 -13.71 8.84 19.51
CA VAL A 452 -13.04 10.06 19.03
C VAL A 452 -13.31 10.31 17.55
N LEU A 453 -13.25 9.26 16.71
CA LEU A 453 -13.52 9.38 15.28
C LEU A 453 -14.97 9.80 15.01
N ILE A 454 -15.93 9.18 15.69
CA ILE A 454 -17.35 9.52 15.60
C ILE A 454 -17.58 10.98 16.03
N ASN A 455 -17.06 11.38 17.19
CA ASN A 455 -17.22 12.73 17.73
C ASN A 455 -16.56 13.81 16.86
N SER A 456 -15.49 13.46 16.16
CA SER A 456 -14.77 14.39 15.28
C SER A 456 -15.42 14.54 13.89
N GLY A 457 -16.36 13.65 13.52
CA GLY A 457 -16.98 13.64 12.20
C GLY A 457 -16.00 13.37 11.05
N ILE A 458 -14.83 12.77 11.35
CA ILE A 458 -13.81 12.46 10.35
C ILE A 458 -14.17 11.16 9.64
N PRO A 459 -14.25 11.13 8.30
CA PRO A 459 -14.49 9.90 7.57
C PRO A 459 -13.38 8.86 7.80
N TYR A 460 -13.75 7.65 8.18
CA TYR A 460 -12.81 6.56 8.39
C TYR A 460 -13.34 5.22 7.88
N LYS A 461 -12.42 4.28 7.64
CA LYS A 461 -12.70 2.89 7.35
C LYS A 461 -12.07 2.02 8.43
N GLU A 462 -12.86 1.17 9.06
CA GLU A 462 -12.36 0.21 10.05
C GLU A 462 -11.89 -1.07 9.36
N VAL A 463 -10.69 -1.57 9.75
CA VAL A 463 -10.07 -2.78 9.19
C VAL A 463 -9.52 -3.62 10.35
N ALA A 464 -9.96 -4.87 10.42
CA ALA A 464 -9.49 -5.81 11.43
C ALA A 464 -8.11 -6.40 11.06
N ASP A 465 -7.38 -6.86 12.09
CA ASP A 465 -6.10 -7.55 11.96
C ASP A 465 -4.94 -6.71 11.38
N GLU A 466 -5.04 -5.37 11.42
CA GLU A 466 -3.97 -4.47 10.97
C GLU A 466 -3.42 -3.56 12.08
N ALA A 467 -3.85 -3.72 13.34
CA ALA A 467 -3.34 -2.96 14.47
C ALA A 467 -1.84 -3.18 14.71
N ALA A 468 -1.20 -2.30 15.48
CA ALA A 468 0.13 -2.55 16.03
C ALA A 468 0.05 -3.65 17.10
N PHE A 469 1.17 -4.32 17.41
CA PHE A 469 1.16 -5.39 18.42
C PHE A 469 0.80 -4.90 19.83
N TYR A 470 0.94 -3.59 20.08
CA TYR A 470 0.78 -2.91 21.36
C TYR A 470 -0.51 -2.07 21.50
N GLY A 471 -1.30 -1.95 20.45
CA GLY A 471 -2.56 -1.21 20.48
C GLY A 471 -3.15 -0.84 19.11
N PRO A 472 -4.36 -0.30 19.10
CA PRO A 472 -5.04 0.13 17.88
C PRO A 472 -4.39 1.37 17.27
N LYS A 473 -4.59 1.57 15.96
CA LYS A 473 -3.99 2.69 15.24
C LYS A 473 -4.91 3.28 14.19
N ILE A 474 -4.67 4.56 13.89
CA ILE A 474 -5.18 5.21 12.69
C ILE A 474 -4.00 5.44 11.75
N ASP A 475 -4.10 4.89 10.55
CA ASP A 475 -3.21 5.20 9.45
C ASP A 475 -3.91 6.16 8.48
N VAL A 476 -3.26 7.27 8.17
CA VAL A 476 -3.78 8.19 7.16
C VAL A 476 -3.26 7.75 5.81
N GLN A 477 -4.19 7.22 5.02
CA GLN A 477 -3.93 6.81 3.65
C GLN A 477 -4.12 7.98 2.73
N ILE A 478 -3.15 8.22 1.85
CA ILE A 478 -3.23 9.16 0.74
C ILE A 478 -3.09 8.40 -0.58
N TYR A 479 -3.37 9.09 -1.68
CA TYR A 479 -3.35 8.47 -2.99
C TYR A 479 -2.17 8.98 -3.81
N SER A 480 -1.42 8.07 -4.38
CA SER A 480 -0.43 8.39 -5.41
C SER A 480 -1.10 8.90 -6.68
N VAL A 481 -0.32 9.40 -7.63
CA VAL A 481 -0.84 9.88 -8.94
C VAL A 481 -1.62 8.80 -9.69
N ILE A 482 -1.25 7.53 -9.50
CA ILE A 482 -1.95 6.37 -10.09
C ILE A 482 -3.11 5.85 -9.22
N GLY A 483 -3.53 6.62 -8.22
CA GLY A 483 -4.63 6.23 -7.33
C GLY A 483 -4.31 5.13 -6.33
N LYS A 484 -3.04 4.71 -6.19
CA LYS A 484 -2.64 3.72 -5.20
C LYS A 484 -2.59 4.33 -3.81
N GLU A 485 -3.26 3.68 -2.86
CA GLU A 485 -3.21 4.06 -1.44
C GLU A 485 -1.83 3.75 -0.85
N PHE A 486 -1.32 4.64 -0.02
CA PHE A 486 -0.20 4.37 0.86
C PHE A 486 -0.28 5.20 2.15
N THR A 487 0.26 4.65 3.23
CA THR A 487 0.26 5.31 4.54
C THR A 487 1.29 6.43 4.57
N LEU A 488 0.82 7.65 4.80
CA LEU A 488 1.68 8.82 4.98
C LEU A 488 1.94 9.12 6.45
N ALA A 489 0.91 9.12 7.27
CA ALA A 489 0.94 9.49 8.67
C ALA A 489 0.26 8.42 9.54
N THR A 490 0.62 8.35 10.81
CA THR A 490 0.06 7.38 11.75
C THR A 490 -0.19 8.01 13.12
N ASN A 491 -1.28 7.58 13.76
CA ASN A 491 -1.65 7.92 15.13
C ASN A 491 -2.05 6.62 15.84
N GLN A 492 -1.25 6.19 16.82
CA GLN A 492 -1.35 4.86 17.42
C GLN A 492 -1.49 4.97 18.94
N VAL A 493 -2.34 4.15 19.51
CA VAL A 493 -2.49 4.02 20.96
C VAL A 493 -1.62 2.89 21.46
N ASP A 494 -0.92 3.11 22.56
CA ASP A 494 -0.10 2.10 23.20
C ASP A 494 -0.47 2.00 24.69
N PHE A 495 -1.01 0.86 25.06
CA PHE A 495 -1.27 0.50 26.43
C PHE A 495 -0.29 -0.57 26.96
N ALA A 496 0.49 -1.18 26.08
CA ALA A 496 1.33 -2.34 26.40
C ALA A 496 2.72 -1.96 26.87
N GLN A 497 3.40 -1.05 26.15
CA GLN A 497 4.75 -0.65 26.52
C GLN A 497 4.84 0.12 27.85
N PRO A 498 3.88 1.00 28.22
CA PRO A 498 3.85 1.58 29.57
C PRO A 498 3.87 0.53 30.68
N LEU A 499 3.18 -0.58 30.52
CA LEU A 499 3.23 -1.71 31.46
C LEU A 499 4.58 -2.43 31.45
N SER A 500 5.10 -2.73 30.26
CA SER A 500 6.37 -3.45 30.11
C SER A 500 7.58 -2.68 30.66
N PHE A 501 7.57 -1.36 30.53
CA PHE A 501 8.59 -0.46 31.09
C PHE A 501 8.29 -0.03 32.54
N ASN A 502 7.14 -0.43 33.08
CA ASN A 502 6.63 0.03 34.38
C ASN A 502 6.62 1.57 34.50
N LEU A 503 6.19 2.26 33.44
CA LEU A 503 6.08 3.71 33.45
C LEU A 503 4.90 4.11 34.32
N THR A 504 5.14 4.96 35.32
CA THR A 504 4.09 5.39 36.24
C THR A 504 4.08 6.91 36.46
N TYR A 505 2.92 7.42 36.83
CA TYR A 505 2.75 8.76 37.37
C TYR A 505 1.91 8.70 38.67
N THR A 506 2.09 9.67 39.55
CA THR A 506 1.27 9.79 40.75
C THR A 506 -0.02 10.54 40.41
N ASN A 507 -1.19 9.90 40.63
CA ASN A 507 -2.49 10.50 40.41
C ASN A 507 -2.88 11.49 41.51
N ALA A 508 -4.10 12.08 41.41
CA ALA A 508 -4.59 13.05 42.39
C ALA A 508 -4.84 12.44 43.78
N ASN A 509 -5.02 11.14 43.88
CA ASN A 509 -5.22 10.38 45.11
C ASN A 509 -3.90 9.89 45.73
N ASN A 510 -2.74 10.29 45.17
CA ASN A 510 -1.42 9.84 45.58
C ASN A 510 -1.13 8.35 45.30
N GLU A 511 -1.78 7.78 44.28
CA GLU A 511 -1.58 6.40 43.81
C GLU A 511 -0.75 6.38 42.53
N GLN A 512 -0.06 5.26 42.26
CA GLN A 512 0.69 5.06 41.04
C GLN A 512 -0.19 4.50 39.94
N GLU A 513 -0.24 5.17 38.79
CA GLU A 513 -0.99 4.75 37.60
C GLU A 513 -0.10 4.73 36.36
N HIS A 514 -0.43 3.87 35.41
CA HIS A 514 0.23 3.83 34.11
C HIS A 514 -0.38 4.84 33.14
N PRO A 515 0.41 5.64 32.42
CA PRO A 515 -0.10 6.52 31.37
C PRO A 515 -0.55 5.73 30.15
N ILE A 516 -1.49 6.28 29.40
CA ILE A 516 -1.71 5.89 28.00
C ILE A 516 -0.68 6.64 27.16
N VAL A 517 -0.10 5.95 26.17
CA VAL A 517 0.85 6.57 25.25
C VAL A 517 0.24 6.67 23.86
N ILE A 518 0.35 7.85 23.24
CA ILE A 518 -0.03 8.08 21.85
C ILE A 518 1.26 8.27 21.04
N HIS A 519 1.49 7.39 20.06
CA HIS A 519 2.56 7.51 19.09
C HIS A 519 2.03 8.25 17.86
N ARG A 520 2.69 9.32 17.42
CA ARG A 520 2.26 10.06 16.25
C ARG A 520 3.42 10.45 15.33
N ALA A 521 3.19 10.34 14.04
CA ALA A 521 4.13 10.76 12.99
C ALA A 521 3.35 11.46 11.86
N PRO A 522 3.03 12.76 11.97
CA PRO A 522 2.14 13.48 11.05
C PRO A 522 2.73 13.66 9.64
N LEU A 523 4.05 13.76 9.53
CA LEU A 523 4.78 13.83 8.26
C LEU A 523 5.48 12.49 7.94
N GLY A 524 5.25 11.45 8.75
CA GLY A 524 5.90 10.15 8.61
C GLY A 524 7.42 10.27 8.64
N THR A 525 8.08 9.74 7.62
CA THR A 525 9.53 9.89 7.44
C THR A 525 9.85 10.95 6.38
N HIS A 526 10.97 11.64 6.51
CA HIS A 526 11.43 12.59 5.50
C HIS A 526 11.49 11.96 4.12
N GLU A 527 12.05 10.76 4.03
CA GLU A 527 12.26 10.06 2.77
C GLU A 527 10.93 9.85 2.05
N ARG A 528 9.98 9.19 2.70
CA ARG A 528 8.68 8.89 2.10
C ARG A 528 7.88 10.16 1.82
N PHE A 529 7.91 11.13 2.73
CA PHE A 529 7.17 12.37 2.57
C PHE A 529 7.72 13.23 1.44
N ILE A 530 9.04 13.39 1.34
CA ILE A 530 9.68 14.11 0.23
C ILE A 530 9.46 13.38 -1.09
N GLY A 531 9.60 12.05 -1.12
CA GLY A 531 9.26 11.25 -2.29
C GLY A 531 7.83 11.51 -2.76
N PHE A 532 6.86 11.52 -1.84
CA PHE A 532 5.48 11.90 -2.14
C PHE A 532 5.36 13.34 -2.65
N LEU A 533 5.99 14.33 -2.01
CA LEU A 533 5.92 15.74 -2.44
C LEU A 533 6.49 15.95 -3.84
N ILE A 534 7.58 15.26 -4.21
CA ILE A 534 8.15 15.29 -5.56
C ILE A 534 7.09 14.84 -6.58
N GLU A 535 6.41 13.72 -6.34
CA GLU A 535 5.36 13.21 -7.22
C GLU A 535 4.10 14.07 -7.21
N HIS A 536 3.66 14.53 -6.04
CA HIS A 536 2.48 15.37 -5.84
C HIS A 536 2.59 16.69 -6.60
N TYR A 537 3.72 17.38 -6.46
CA TYR A 537 3.97 18.64 -7.16
C TYR A 537 4.59 18.47 -8.55
N ALA A 538 4.87 17.24 -9.00
CA ALA A 538 5.64 17.00 -10.23
C ALA A 538 6.96 17.78 -10.27
N GLY A 539 7.65 17.86 -9.15
CA GLY A 539 8.88 18.63 -8.97
C GLY A 539 8.71 20.16 -8.89
N LYS A 540 7.48 20.67 -9.06
CA LYS A 540 7.17 22.12 -9.01
C LYS A 540 6.74 22.51 -7.60
N PHE A 541 7.67 22.55 -6.67
CA PHE A 541 7.40 22.86 -5.27
C PHE A 541 6.78 24.24 -5.07
N PRO A 542 5.92 24.41 -4.02
CA PRO A 542 5.48 25.74 -3.61
C PRO A 542 6.69 26.63 -3.26
N LEU A 543 6.56 27.93 -3.47
CA LEU A 543 7.68 28.87 -3.38
C LEU A 543 8.44 28.82 -2.04
N TRP A 544 7.72 28.61 -0.92
CA TRP A 544 8.33 28.50 0.40
C TRP A 544 9.22 27.25 0.57
N LEU A 545 8.89 26.17 -0.18
CA LEU A 545 9.59 24.89 -0.15
C LEU A 545 10.62 24.77 -1.30
N ALA A 546 10.62 25.67 -2.27
CA ALA A 546 11.57 25.62 -3.39
C ALA A 546 12.98 25.95 -2.92
N PRO A 547 14.01 25.12 -3.22
CA PRO A 547 15.40 25.42 -2.89
C PRO A 547 15.87 26.77 -3.48
N GLU A 548 15.47 27.06 -4.70
CA GLU A 548 15.68 28.33 -5.38
C GLU A 548 14.32 28.98 -5.68
N GLN A 549 14.13 30.22 -5.23
CA GLN A 549 12.88 30.98 -5.41
C GLN A 549 12.94 31.94 -6.61
N VAL A 550 14.12 32.45 -6.90
CA VAL A 550 14.35 33.42 -7.98
C VAL A 550 15.62 33.06 -8.73
N LYS A 551 15.54 32.94 -10.05
CA LYS A 551 16.69 32.83 -10.95
C LYS A 551 16.84 34.13 -11.73
N ILE A 552 17.99 34.80 -11.60
CA ILE A 552 18.30 36.01 -12.33
C ILE A 552 19.08 35.63 -13.59
N LEU A 553 18.56 36.00 -14.75
CA LEU A 553 19.18 35.72 -16.05
C LEU A 553 19.63 37.03 -16.72
N PRO A 554 20.91 37.39 -16.68
CA PRO A 554 21.42 38.59 -17.37
C PRO A 554 21.27 38.43 -18.90
N ILE A 555 20.65 39.39 -19.56
CA ILE A 555 20.49 39.39 -21.03
C ILE A 555 21.85 39.54 -21.73
N SER A 556 22.82 40.15 -21.10
CA SER A 556 24.22 40.25 -21.55
C SER A 556 25.14 40.57 -20.37
N GLU A 557 26.44 40.30 -20.51
CA GLU A 557 27.47 40.49 -19.49
C GLU A 557 27.49 41.94 -18.89
N LYS A 558 27.12 42.94 -19.69
CA LYS A 558 27.07 44.35 -19.23
C LYS A 558 26.05 44.60 -18.12
N PHE A 559 25.10 43.67 -17.89
CA PHE A 559 24.11 43.77 -16.83
C PHE A 559 24.48 42.97 -15.57
N ASN A 560 25.60 42.24 -15.57
CA ASN A 560 25.98 41.34 -14.47
C ASN A 560 26.11 42.11 -13.13
N GLU A 561 26.67 43.31 -13.14
CA GLU A 561 26.79 44.12 -11.91
C GLU A 561 25.41 44.52 -11.36
N GLY A 562 24.49 44.94 -12.23
CA GLY A 562 23.10 45.24 -11.84
C GLY A 562 22.38 44.01 -11.29
N CYS A 563 22.61 42.83 -11.89
CA CYS A 563 22.05 41.58 -11.41
C CYS A 563 22.60 41.19 -10.02
N LYS A 564 23.88 41.42 -9.74
CA LYS A 564 24.47 41.22 -8.40
C LYS A 564 23.82 42.09 -7.34
N ASN A 565 23.54 43.38 -7.66
CA ASN A 565 22.84 44.27 -6.75
C ASN A 565 21.40 43.79 -6.46
N ILE A 566 20.71 43.25 -7.48
CA ILE A 566 19.39 42.65 -7.31
C ILE A 566 19.48 41.41 -6.41
N LEU A 567 20.45 40.52 -6.67
CA LEU A 567 20.68 39.34 -5.83
C LEU A 567 20.87 39.72 -4.37
N GLN A 568 21.78 40.66 -4.08
CA GLN A 568 22.03 41.12 -2.72
C GLN A 568 20.78 41.75 -2.06
N SER A 569 19.95 42.41 -2.86
CA SER A 569 18.68 42.96 -2.35
C SER A 569 17.71 41.86 -1.99
N LEU A 570 17.62 40.79 -2.79
CA LEU A 570 16.77 39.63 -2.50
C LEU A 570 17.25 38.86 -1.27
N GLU A 571 18.56 38.67 -1.13
CA GLU A 571 19.17 38.04 0.05
C GLU A 571 18.87 38.76 1.35
N ASN A 572 18.82 40.10 1.34
CA ASN A 572 18.45 40.93 2.51
C ASN A 572 17.00 40.68 2.99
N TYR A 573 16.16 40.12 2.15
CA TYR A 573 14.79 39.67 2.48
C TYR A 573 14.65 38.19 2.68
N ASP A 574 15.76 37.46 2.87
CA ASP A 574 15.81 35.99 3.01
C ASP A 574 15.20 35.24 1.80
N ILE A 575 15.25 35.87 0.60
CA ILE A 575 14.80 35.24 -0.65
C ILE A 575 15.97 34.47 -1.25
N ARG A 576 15.79 33.18 -1.47
CA ARG A 576 16.79 32.30 -2.10
C ARG A 576 16.84 32.55 -3.60
N ALA A 577 17.88 33.18 -4.03
CA ALA A 577 18.07 33.58 -5.42
C ALA A 577 19.47 33.22 -5.91
N SER A 578 19.61 33.04 -7.20
CA SER A 578 20.91 32.89 -7.85
C SER A 578 20.96 33.60 -9.21
N ILE A 579 22.18 33.82 -9.70
CA ILE A 579 22.41 34.39 -11.03
C ILE A 579 22.96 33.30 -11.93
N ASP A 580 22.39 33.17 -13.14
CA ASP A 580 22.98 32.39 -14.21
C ASP A 580 23.58 33.31 -15.25
N ASP A 581 24.91 33.52 -15.16
CA ASP A 581 25.68 34.41 -16.01
C ASP A 581 26.49 33.70 -17.11
N ARG A 582 26.16 32.47 -17.43
CA ARG A 582 26.86 31.64 -18.41
C ARG A 582 26.81 32.16 -19.85
N GLY A 583 26.04 33.20 -20.13
CA GLY A 583 25.96 33.85 -21.44
C GLY A 583 25.25 33.03 -22.52
N GLU A 584 24.48 32.01 -22.12
CA GLU A 584 23.70 31.18 -23.05
C GLU A 584 22.43 31.92 -23.51
N LYS A 585 21.95 31.55 -24.73
CA LYS A 585 20.68 32.10 -25.21
C LYS A 585 19.52 31.56 -24.36
N ILE A 586 18.64 32.44 -23.93
CA ILE A 586 17.37 32.07 -23.33
C ILE A 586 16.53 31.43 -24.47
N GLY A 587 16.38 30.10 -24.41
CA GLY A 587 15.68 29.29 -25.42
C GLY A 587 14.31 28.86 -24.94
#